data_d51a60105f4903c80ec2b1b3118bfbd5
#
_entry.id   d51a60105f4903c80ec2b1b3118bfbd5
#
_cell.length_a   1.000
_cell.length_b   1.000
_cell.length_c   1.000
_cell.angle_alpha   90.00
_cell.angle_beta   90.00
_cell.angle_gamma   90.00
#
_symmetry.space_group_name_H-M   'P 1'
#
loop_
_entity.id
_entity.type
_entity.pdbx_description
1 polymer ?
#
loop_
_entity_poly.entity_id
_entity_poly.type
_entity_poly.pdbx_seq_one_letter_code
_entity_poly.pdbx_strand_id
1 'polypeptide(L)'
;MTTSKLLVGSMLVLVSSSTMSEKILTNGQPISLSEWSKLSLKDEYDLKERCGKRAAEVFKKDWGNGVSNDNNSSTLASFSNHFNKKLNKCFYLITSNVTSHARKNTYHFITLVDINDNNIYSDFTDDGEKVGGKV
;
A
#
# COMPACT_ATOMS: atom_id res chain seq x y z
N MET A 1 -33.83 0.66 64.98
CA MET A 1 -32.45 1.09 64.72
C MET A 1 -31.62 -0.17 64.53
N THR A 2 -31.41 -0.58 63.31
CA THR A 2 -30.58 -1.74 62.96
C THR A 2 -29.67 -1.37 61.77
N THR A 3 -28.43 -1.14 62.09
CA THR A 3 -27.36 -0.79 61.12
C THR A 3 -26.82 -2.07 60.47
N SER A 4 -27.06 -2.24 59.17
CA SER A 4 -26.51 -3.33 58.38
C SER A 4 -25.14 -2.87 57.83
N LYS A 5 -24.09 -3.62 58.20
CA LYS A 5 -22.72 -3.44 57.67
C LYS A 5 -22.59 -4.27 56.41
N LEU A 6 -22.39 -3.60 55.26
CA LEU A 6 -21.99 -4.21 54.01
C LEU A 6 -20.47 -4.46 54.02
N LEU A 7 -20.10 -5.71 53.95
CA LEU A 7 -18.75 -6.15 53.71
C LEU A 7 -18.48 -6.14 52.18
N VAL A 8 -17.64 -5.24 51.75
CA VAL A 8 -17.12 -5.17 50.37
C VAL A 8 -15.92 -6.12 50.29
N GLY A 9 -16.15 -7.31 49.72
CA GLY A 9 -15.10 -8.24 49.41
C GLY A 9 -14.32 -7.78 48.17
N SER A 10 -13.07 -7.38 48.39
CA SER A 10 -12.13 -7.02 47.32
C SER A 10 -11.62 -8.32 46.67
N MET A 11 -12.13 -8.63 45.49
CA MET A 11 -11.67 -9.77 44.68
C MET A 11 -10.48 -9.31 43.85
N LEU A 12 -9.27 -9.65 44.28
CA LEU A 12 -8.03 -9.46 43.53
C LEU A 12 -8.02 -10.46 42.36
N VAL A 13 -8.34 -9.99 41.18
CA VAL A 13 -8.13 -10.74 39.93
C VAL A 13 -6.65 -10.61 39.56
N LEU A 14 -5.86 -11.63 39.81
CA LEU A 14 -4.52 -11.79 39.27
C LEU A 14 -4.65 -12.11 37.77
N VAL A 15 -4.55 -11.07 36.95
CA VAL A 15 -4.37 -11.24 35.51
C VAL A 15 -2.94 -11.66 35.27
N SER A 16 -2.71 -12.95 35.06
CA SER A 16 -1.45 -13.47 34.55
C SER A 16 -1.27 -12.97 33.12
N SER A 17 -0.48 -11.94 32.96
CA SER A 17 -0.02 -11.47 31.65
C SER A 17 0.94 -12.52 31.08
N SER A 18 0.39 -13.51 30.35
CA SER A 18 1.19 -14.30 29.44
C SER A 18 1.64 -13.39 28.31
N THR A 19 2.84 -12.84 28.40
CA THR A 19 3.49 -12.16 27.31
C THR A 19 3.82 -13.19 26.23
N MET A 20 2.84 -13.56 25.41
CA MET A 20 3.12 -14.06 24.08
C MET A 20 3.78 -12.92 23.33
N SER A 21 5.08 -13.00 23.21
CA SER A 21 5.86 -12.17 22.28
C SER A 21 5.52 -12.61 20.86
N GLU A 22 4.30 -12.33 20.43
CA GLU A 22 3.94 -12.32 19.05
C GLU A 22 4.67 -11.13 18.43
N LYS A 23 5.78 -11.44 17.78
CA LYS A 23 6.50 -10.46 16.95
C LYS A 23 5.60 -10.07 15.79
N ILE A 24 4.66 -9.19 16.07
CA ILE A 24 3.88 -8.52 15.04
C ILE A 24 4.85 -7.54 14.37
N LEU A 25 5.41 -7.93 13.24
CA LEU A 25 6.18 -7.11 12.30
C LEU A 25 5.27 -6.07 11.59
N THR A 26 4.39 -5.38 12.32
CA THR A 26 3.32 -4.58 11.71
C THR A 26 3.31 -3.12 12.11
N ASN A 27 4.33 -2.61 12.78
CA ASN A 27 4.27 -1.24 13.29
C ASN A 27 5.07 -0.22 12.48
N GLY A 28 5.17 -0.34 11.14
CA GLY A 28 5.67 0.79 10.32
C GLY A 28 7.05 1.36 10.73
N GLN A 29 7.70 0.79 11.73
CA GLN A 29 9.02 1.20 12.19
C GLN A 29 10.08 0.67 11.21
N PRO A 30 11.04 1.49 10.80
CA PRO A 30 12.13 1.01 9.97
C PRO A 30 12.91 -0.05 10.74
N ILE A 31 12.89 -1.27 10.25
CA ILE A 31 13.69 -2.37 10.81
C ILE A 31 15.16 -2.00 10.60
N SER A 32 15.98 -2.17 11.64
CA SER A 32 17.41 -1.88 11.53
C SER A 32 18.09 -2.77 10.48
N LEU A 33 19.13 -2.26 9.83
CA LEU A 33 19.89 -3.02 8.83
C LEU A 33 20.39 -4.38 9.38
N SER A 34 20.63 -4.47 10.68
CA SER A 34 21.04 -5.71 11.35
C SER A 34 19.90 -6.73 11.48
N GLU A 35 18.65 -6.29 11.54
CA GLU A 35 17.49 -7.18 11.57
C GLU A 35 17.14 -7.71 10.18
N TRP A 36 17.36 -6.90 9.13
CA TRP A 36 17.21 -7.33 7.75
C TRP A 36 18.14 -8.45 7.33
N SER A 37 19.36 -8.48 7.87
CA SER A 37 20.32 -9.56 7.62
C SER A 37 19.89 -10.90 8.22
N LYS A 38 18.94 -10.89 9.17
CA LYS A 38 18.41 -12.09 9.85
C LYS A 38 17.15 -12.67 9.20
N LEU A 39 16.54 -11.95 8.23
CA LEU A 39 15.39 -12.49 7.51
C LEU A 39 15.83 -13.68 6.66
N SER A 40 15.15 -14.79 6.86
CA SER A 40 15.36 -15.96 6.01
C SER A 40 14.93 -15.66 4.58
N LEU A 41 15.47 -16.40 3.61
CA LEU A 41 15.02 -16.32 2.21
C LEU A 41 13.51 -16.53 2.09
N LYS A 42 12.95 -17.41 2.91
CA LYS A 42 11.50 -17.66 2.95
C LYS A 42 10.73 -16.39 3.33
N ASP A 43 11.14 -15.71 4.41
CA ASP A 43 10.47 -14.48 4.86
C ASP A 43 10.52 -13.39 3.79
N GLU A 44 11.62 -13.30 3.06
CA GLU A 44 11.75 -12.35 1.95
C GLU A 44 10.79 -12.69 0.79
N TYR A 45 10.64 -13.97 0.46
CA TYR A 45 9.66 -14.40 -0.54
C TYR A 45 8.23 -14.11 -0.09
N ASP A 46 7.90 -14.39 1.16
CA ASP A 46 6.56 -14.15 1.71
C ASP A 46 6.21 -12.64 1.69
N LEU A 47 7.19 -11.77 1.94
CA LEU A 47 7.02 -10.32 1.86
C LEU A 47 6.80 -9.84 0.43
N LYS A 48 7.58 -10.36 -0.52
CA LYS A 48 7.42 -10.05 -1.95
C LYS A 48 6.06 -10.53 -2.48
N GLU A 49 5.65 -11.73 -2.11
CA GLU A 49 4.35 -12.29 -2.51
C GLU A 49 3.19 -11.46 -1.97
N ARG A 50 3.22 -11.09 -0.68
CA ARG A 50 2.21 -10.22 -0.06
C ARG A 50 2.15 -8.86 -0.75
N CYS A 51 3.30 -8.25 -1.07
CA CYS A 51 3.37 -7.01 -1.82
C CYS A 51 2.70 -7.16 -3.20
N GLY A 52 3.00 -8.22 -3.93
CA GLY A 52 2.40 -8.50 -5.24
C GLY A 52 0.88 -8.70 -5.18
N LYS A 53 0.39 -9.49 -4.23
CA LYS A 53 -1.04 -9.72 -4.02
C LYS A 53 -1.76 -8.40 -3.69
N ARG A 54 -1.21 -7.61 -2.76
CA ARG A 54 -1.79 -6.32 -2.38
C ARG A 54 -1.86 -5.36 -3.57
N ALA A 55 -0.79 -5.26 -4.36
CA ALA A 55 -0.76 -4.43 -5.55
C ALA A 55 -1.83 -4.85 -6.58
N ALA A 56 -1.98 -6.14 -6.81
CA ALA A 56 -3.00 -6.66 -7.72
C ALA A 56 -4.43 -6.39 -7.22
N GLU A 57 -4.68 -6.52 -5.91
CA GLU A 57 -5.97 -6.22 -5.30
C GLU A 57 -6.33 -4.73 -5.43
N VAL A 58 -5.38 -3.84 -5.15
CA VAL A 58 -5.57 -2.39 -5.28
C VAL A 58 -5.84 -2.05 -6.75
N PHE A 59 -5.02 -2.56 -7.67
CA PHE A 59 -5.23 -2.33 -9.10
C PHE A 59 -6.60 -2.80 -9.57
N LYS A 60 -6.99 -4.01 -9.20
CA LYS A 60 -8.29 -4.56 -9.57
C LYS A 60 -9.46 -3.73 -9.04
N LYS A 61 -9.34 -3.23 -7.80
CA LYS A 61 -10.35 -2.38 -7.18
C LYS A 61 -10.50 -1.04 -7.89
N ASP A 62 -9.40 -0.39 -8.23
CA ASP A 62 -9.39 0.99 -8.70
C ASP A 62 -9.47 1.09 -10.23
N TRP A 63 -8.94 0.08 -10.94
CA TRP A 63 -8.79 0.08 -12.39
C TRP A 63 -9.47 -1.12 -13.08
N GLY A 64 -10.03 -2.08 -12.34
CA GLY A 64 -10.66 -3.27 -12.88
C GLY A 64 -9.66 -4.14 -13.65
N ASN A 65 -9.87 -4.26 -14.96
CA ASN A 65 -8.94 -4.95 -15.88
C ASN A 65 -7.92 -3.99 -16.53
N GLY A 66 -7.88 -2.74 -16.10
CA GLY A 66 -7.00 -1.70 -16.66
C GLY A 66 -7.49 -1.07 -17.95
N VAL A 67 -8.68 -1.45 -18.42
CA VAL A 67 -9.26 -0.89 -19.66
C VAL A 67 -10.61 -0.30 -19.35
N SER A 68 -10.81 0.96 -19.71
CA SER A 68 -12.10 1.64 -19.66
C SER A 68 -12.32 2.41 -20.96
N ASN A 69 -13.54 2.41 -21.44
CA ASN A 69 -13.93 3.16 -22.62
C ASN A 69 -15.33 3.70 -22.43
N ASP A 70 -15.46 5.01 -22.49
CA ASP A 70 -16.71 5.73 -22.41
C ASP A 70 -16.88 6.69 -23.60
N ASN A 71 -17.98 7.47 -23.62
CA ASN A 71 -18.24 8.41 -24.71
C ASN A 71 -17.20 9.55 -24.83
N ASN A 72 -16.46 9.83 -23.78
CA ASN A 72 -15.56 10.97 -23.70
C ASN A 72 -14.09 10.57 -23.80
N SER A 73 -13.73 9.36 -23.32
CA SER A 73 -12.35 8.93 -23.22
C SER A 73 -12.18 7.41 -23.27
N SER A 74 -10.97 7.01 -23.65
CA SER A 74 -10.48 5.65 -23.53
C SER A 74 -9.31 5.65 -22.57
N THR A 75 -9.31 4.74 -21.60
CA THR A 75 -8.22 4.61 -20.63
C THR A 75 -7.58 3.24 -20.72
N LEU A 76 -6.25 3.22 -20.72
CA LEU A 76 -5.45 2.00 -20.58
C LEU A 76 -4.53 2.19 -19.39
N ALA A 77 -4.68 1.35 -18.37
CA ALA A 77 -3.86 1.35 -17.17
C ALA A 77 -3.12 0.03 -17.00
N SER A 78 -1.95 0.12 -16.42
CA SER A 78 -1.14 -1.03 -16.02
C SER A 78 -0.41 -0.71 -14.71
N PHE A 79 0.14 -1.74 -14.07
CA PHE A 79 0.92 -1.54 -12.85
C PHE A 79 2.12 -2.47 -12.80
N SER A 80 3.08 -2.07 -12.00
CA SER A 80 4.14 -2.92 -11.49
C SER A 80 4.30 -2.71 -9.99
N ASN A 81 4.89 -3.67 -9.31
CA ASN A 81 5.16 -3.55 -7.88
C ASN A 81 6.58 -4.01 -7.54
N HIS A 82 7.10 -3.46 -6.46
CA HIS A 82 8.41 -3.83 -5.96
C HIS A 82 8.44 -3.75 -4.44
N PHE A 83 8.80 -4.85 -3.79
CA PHE A 83 9.09 -4.84 -2.36
C PHE A 83 10.53 -4.39 -2.12
N ASN A 84 10.70 -3.25 -1.46
CA ASN A 84 12.01 -2.76 -1.05
C ASN A 84 12.35 -3.25 0.35
N LYS A 85 13.25 -4.21 0.44
CA LYS A 85 13.69 -4.83 1.69
C LYS A 85 14.31 -3.82 2.66
N LYS A 86 15.12 -2.87 2.18
CA LYS A 86 15.82 -1.89 3.01
C LYS A 86 14.86 -0.91 3.69
N LEU A 87 13.81 -0.54 3.00
CA LEU A 87 12.82 0.42 3.48
C LEU A 87 11.60 -0.26 4.12
N ASN A 88 11.48 -1.59 4.01
CA ASN A 88 10.29 -2.35 4.39
C ASN A 88 9.01 -1.79 3.72
N LYS A 89 9.11 -1.42 2.45
CA LYS A 89 8.04 -0.77 1.70
C LYS A 89 7.64 -1.56 0.48
N CYS A 90 6.33 -1.57 0.21
CA CYS A 90 5.78 -2.13 -1.01
C CYS A 90 5.43 -1.00 -1.98
N PHE A 91 6.30 -0.76 -2.92
CA PHE A 91 6.08 0.23 -3.97
C PHE A 91 5.17 -0.32 -5.07
N TYR A 92 4.28 0.53 -5.49
CA TYR A 92 3.29 0.28 -6.52
C TYR A 92 3.36 1.43 -7.53
N LEU A 93 3.79 1.10 -8.75
CA LEU A 93 3.87 2.05 -9.86
C LEU A 93 2.67 1.83 -10.77
N ILE A 94 1.85 2.85 -10.91
CA ILE A 94 0.72 2.88 -11.83
C ILE A 94 1.11 3.69 -13.05
N THR A 95 0.83 3.16 -14.22
CA THR A 95 0.96 3.88 -15.47
C THR A 95 -0.39 3.86 -16.16
N SER A 96 -0.93 5.02 -16.53
CA SER A 96 -2.17 5.09 -17.27
C SER A 96 -2.11 6.07 -18.43
N ASN A 97 -2.74 5.69 -19.54
CA ASN A 97 -2.91 6.49 -20.73
C ASN A 97 -4.40 6.80 -20.91
N VAL A 98 -4.74 8.06 -20.93
CA VAL A 98 -6.11 8.54 -21.10
C VAL A 98 -6.21 9.30 -22.41
N THR A 99 -6.90 8.75 -23.39
CA THR A 99 -7.12 9.38 -24.69
C THR A 99 -8.48 10.07 -24.70
N SER A 100 -8.49 11.39 -24.85
CA SER A 100 -9.70 12.19 -24.98
C SER A 100 -10.25 12.08 -26.41
N HIS A 101 -11.51 11.68 -26.56
CA HIS A 101 -12.18 11.59 -27.87
C HIS A 101 -12.43 12.97 -28.49
N ALA A 102 -12.72 13.97 -27.66
CA ALA A 102 -13.00 15.33 -28.13
C ALA A 102 -11.72 16.06 -28.57
N ARG A 103 -10.64 15.94 -27.79
CA ARG A 103 -9.37 16.63 -28.05
C ARG A 103 -8.41 15.84 -28.92
N LYS A 104 -8.63 14.53 -29.09
CA LYS A 104 -7.75 13.59 -29.81
C LYS A 104 -6.29 13.60 -29.33
N ASN A 105 -6.09 13.90 -28.06
CA ASN A 105 -4.80 13.84 -27.41
C ASN A 105 -4.82 12.76 -26.31
N THR A 106 -3.63 12.28 -25.96
CA THR A 106 -3.44 11.27 -24.92
C THR A 106 -2.63 11.88 -23.77
N TYR A 107 -3.16 11.73 -22.57
CA TYR A 107 -2.49 12.09 -21.33
C TYR A 107 -1.82 10.86 -20.76
N HIS A 108 -0.59 11.00 -20.32
CA HIS A 108 0.18 9.95 -19.66
C HIS A 108 0.32 10.28 -18.19
N PHE A 109 -0.06 9.35 -17.34
CA PHE A 109 0.05 9.47 -15.89
C PHE A 109 0.94 8.37 -15.37
N ILE A 110 1.87 8.74 -14.48
CA ILE A 110 2.75 7.79 -13.78
C ILE A 110 2.75 8.16 -12.30
N THR A 111 2.27 7.27 -11.46
CA THR A 111 2.18 7.50 -10.02
C THR A 111 2.90 6.40 -9.25
N LEU A 112 3.79 6.77 -8.34
CA LEU A 112 4.50 5.86 -7.45
C LEU A 112 3.95 5.99 -6.03
N VAL A 113 3.47 4.90 -5.48
CA VAL A 113 2.82 4.83 -4.17
C VAL A 113 3.46 3.75 -3.31
N ASP A 114 3.61 4.00 -2.00
CA ASP A 114 3.73 2.93 -1.02
C ASP A 114 2.32 2.49 -0.61
N ILE A 115 1.93 1.30 -1.01
CA ILE A 115 0.56 0.82 -0.78
C ILE A 115 0.29 0.42 0.67
N ASN A 116 1.30 0.30 1.51
CA ASN A 116 1.11 0.00 2.93
C ASN A 116 0.68 1.25 3.69
N ASP A 117 1.32 2.38 3.38
CA ASP A 117 1.10 3.67 4.05
C ASP A 117 0.16 4.58 3.26
N ASN A 118 -0.18 4.19 2.02
CA ASN A 118 -0.94 5.01 1.07
C ASN A 118 -0.24 6.36 0.77
N ASN A 119 1.09 6.35 0.79
CA ASN A 119 1.91 7.54 0.59
C ASN A 119 2.38 7.65 -0.86
N ILE A 120 2.06 8.77 -1.50
CA ILE A 120 2.49 9.07 -2.87
C ILE A 120 3.90 9.65 -2.82
N TYR A 121 4.83 9.00 -3.51
CA TYR A 121 6.22 9.44 -3.62
C TYR A 121 6.48 10.29 -4.85
N SER A 122 5.75 10.03 -5.92
CA SER A 122 5.89 10.75 -7.18
C SER A 122 4.59 10.66 -7.97
N ASP A 123 4.23 11.76 -8.59
CA ASP A 123 3.13 11.84 -9.53
C ASP A 123 3.59 12.68 -10.73
N PHE A 124 3.50 12.10 -11.93
CA PHE A 124 3.92 12.70 -13.17
C PHE A 124 2.75 12.66 -14.17
N THR A 125 2.52 13.80 -14.82
CA THR A 125 1.52 13.92 -15.89
C THR A 125 2.16 14.57 -17.11
N ASP A 126 2.01 13.91 -18.26
CA ASP A 126 2.35 14.45 -19.57
C ASP A 126 1.05 14.58 -20.39
N ASP A 127 0.76 15.76 -20.89
CA ASP A 127 -0.45 16.08 -21.64
C ASP A 127 -0.38 15.71 -23.13
N GLY A 128 0.75 15.14 -23.54
CA GLY A 128 0.97 14.73 -24.93
C GLY A 128 0.96 15.88 -25.94
N GLU A 129 1.01 17.14 -25.50
CA GLU A 129 1.28 18.24 -26.40
C GLU A 129 2.65 18.01 -27.05
N LYS A 130 2.66 17.80 -28.36
CA LYS A 130 3.90 17.76 -29.12
C LYS A 130 4.62 19.06 -28.84
N VAL A 131 5.70 19.01 -28.10
CA VAL A 131 6.66 20.09 -28.07
C VAL A 131 7.07 20.25 -29.52
N GLY A 132 6.45 21.23 -30.19
CA GLY A 132 6.78 21.59 -31.55
C GLY A 132 8.22 22.12 -31.56
N GLY A 133 9.16 21.20 -31.69
CA GLY A 133 10.54 21.57 -31.97
C GLY A 133 10.53 22.29 -33.29
N LYS A 134 10.59 23.64 -33.23
CA LYS A 134 11.07 24.41 -34.36
C LYS A 134 12.55 24.05 -34.50
N VAL A 135 12.86 23.31 -35.57
CA VAL A 135 14.21 23.18 -36.12
C VAL A 135 14.58 24.51 -36.76
#